data_c47091b6b5b334be1676c9f2334fbea0
#
_entry.id   c47091b6b5b334be1676c9f2334fbea0
#
_cell.length_a   1.000
_cell.length_b   1.000
_cell.length_c   1.000
_cell.angle_alpha   90.00
_cell.angle_beta   90.00
_cell.angle_gamma   90.00
#
_symmetry.space_group_name_H-M   'P 1'
#
loop_
_entity.id
_entity.type
_entity.pdbx_description
1 polymer ?
#
loop_
_entity_poly.entity_id
_entity_poly.type
_entity_poly.pdbx_seq_one_letter_code
_entity_poly.pdbx_strand_id
1 'polypeptide(L)'
;MSDIATLSATVPSSSTQITPFGAHLLSWRPTDEEDVLWLSSRAVLDGTKAIRGGVPLCLPWFGGPEDSPSRPGPGAGAHGFARTSTWKLLASTQPANDAPASF
;
A
#
# COMPACT_ATOMS: atom_id res chain seq x y z
N MET A 1 19.54 8.31 -0.92
CA MET A 1 18.27 7.79 -1.44
C MET A 1 17.17 8.05 -0.43
N SER A 2 16.09 8.67 -0.86
CA SER A 2 14.99 9.01 0.06
C SER A 2 14.06 7.82 0.21
N ASP A 3 13.57 7.61 1.43
CA ASP A 3 12.49 6.67 1.64
C ASP A 3 11.19 7.20 1.03
N ILE A 4 10.26 6.31 0.76
CA ILE A 4 8.92 6.69 0.31
C ILE A 4 8.20 7.50 1.39
N ALA A 5 7.32 8.40 0.94
CA ALA A 5 6.46 9.12 1.86
C ALA A 5 5.47 8.17 2.52
N THR A 6 5.09 8.45 3.76
CA THR A 6 4.07 7.70 4.47
C THR A 6 3.04 8.66 5.06
N LEU A 7 1.80 8.22 5.06
CA LEU A 7 0.68 8.91 5.69
C LEU A 7 0.20 8.04 6.85
N SER A 8 -0.06 8.66 7.98
CA SER A 8 -0.48 7.92 9.18
C SER A 8 -1.81 8.42 9.68
N ALA A 9 -2.58 7.53 10.26
CA ALA A 9 -3.80 7.88 10.97
C ALA A 9 -3.87 7.08 12.26
N THR A 10 -4.28 7.71 13.34
CA THR A 10 -4.43 7.09 14.64
C THR A 10 -5.80 7.43 15.20
N VAL A 11 -6.53 6.42 15.58
CA VAL A 11 -7.79 6.52 16.33
C VAL A 11 -7.61 5.80 17.65
N PRO A 12 -8.53 5.95 18.64
CA PRO A 12 -8.33 5.30 19.92
C PRO A 12 -8.14 3.79 19.84
N SER A 13 -8.73 3.12 18.86
CA SER A 13 -8.70 1.67 18.74
C SER A 13 -7.57 1.12 17.87
N SER A 14 -6.93 1.94 17.04
CA SER A 14 -5.87 1.44 16.13
C SER A 14 -5.07 2.57 15.49
N SER A 15 -3.97 2.18 14.84
CA SER A 15 -3.18 3.08 14.00
C SER A 15 -2.86 2.41 12.68
N THR A 16 -2.64 3.21 11.64
CA THR A 16 -2.35 2.71 10.31
C THR A 16 -1.32 3.58 9.60
N GLN A 17 -0.62 2.99 8.64
CA GLN A 17 0.29 3.69 7.75
C GLN A 17 0.05 3.25 6.31
N ILE A 18 -0.01 4.22 5.41
CA ILE A 18 -0.17 3.98 3.98
C ILE A 18 0.84 4.85 3.23
N THR A 19 1.30 4.39 2.09
CA THR A 19 2.20 5.18 1.24
C THR A 19 1.55 5.49 -0.10
N PRO A 20 1.75 6.70 -0.67
CA PRO A 20 1.33 6.98 -2.03
C PRO A 20 2.00 6.09 -3.08
N PHE A 21 3.17 5.54 -2.78
CA PHE A 21 3.80 4.58 -3.67
C PHE A 21 2.99 3.28 -3.69
N GLY A 22 2.20 3.11 -4.75
CA GLY A 22 1.31 1.98 -4.91
C GLY A 22 0.00 2.06 -4.13
N ALA A 23 -0.28 3.17 -3.45
CA ALA A 23 -1.40 3.29 -2.51
C ALA A 23 -1.41 2.10 -1.56
N HIS A 24 -0.24 1.76 -1.04
CA HIS A 24 0.05 0.51 -0.36
C HIS A 24 -0.14 0.67 1.16
N LEU A 25 -1.01 -0.14 1.73
CA LEU A 25 -1.20 -0.17 3.18
C LEU A 25 -0.03 -0.93 3.81
N LEU A 26 0.76 -0.24 4.63
CA LEU A 26 1.98 -0.79 5.19
C LEU A 26 1.78 -1.39 6.57
N SER A 27 0.86 -0.83 7.36
CA SER A 27 0.71 -1.19 8.76
C SER A 27 -0.71 -0.94 9.21
N TRP A 28 -1.24 -1.87 9.97
CA TRP A 28 -2.47 -1.69 10.76
C TRP A 28 -2.28 -2.35 12.10
N ARG A 29 -2.32 -1.55 13.15
CA ARG A 29 -2.00 -2.01 14.49
C ARG A 29 -3.14 -1.64 15.45
N PRO A 30 -3.88 -2.63 15.97
CA PRO A 30 -4.82 -2.38 17.05
C PRO A 30 -4.08 -1.89 18.30
N THR A 31 -4.73 -1.07 19.11
CA THR A 31 -4.13 -0.53 20.33
C THR A 31 -3.71 -1.67 21.26
N ASP A 32 -2.49 -1.57 21.79
CA ASP A 32 -1.88 -2.55 22.69
C ASP A 32 -1.63 -3.93 22.05
N GLU A 33 -1.72 -4.03 20.73
CA GLU A 33 -1.44 -5.26 19.99
C GLU A 33 -0.27 -5.06 19.03
N GLU A 34 0.22 -6.17 18.50
CA GLU A 34 1.22 -6.13 17.41
C GLU A 34 0.55 -5.78 16.09
N ASP A 35 1.36 -5.38 15.11
CA ASP A 35 0.88 -5.10 13.77
C ASP A 35 0.25 -6.36 13.16
N VAL A 36 -0.96 -6.21 12.62
CA VAL A 36 -1.67 -7.31 11.96
C VAL A 36 -1.05 -7.64 10.61
N LEU A 37 -0.47 -6.62 9.94
CA LEU A 37 0.10 -6.79 8.62
C LEU A 37 1.58 -7.14 8.73
N TRP A 38 1.98 -8.15 7.97
CA TRP A 38 3.39 -8.51 7.85
C TRP A 38 4.07 -7.60 6.84
N LEU A 39 5.22 -7.07 7.20
CA LEU A 39 6.09 -6.34 6.30
C LEU A 39 7.47 -6.97 6.39
N SER A 40 8.03 -7.35 5.25
CA SER A 40 9.35 -7.98 5.23
C SER A 40 10.42 -7.04 5.80
N SER A 41 11.31 -7.59 6.61
CA SER A 41 12.48 -6.82 7.08
C SER A 41 13.42 -6.45 5.93
N ARG A 42 13.26 -7.11 4.77
CA ARG A 42 14.03 -6.82 3.56
C ARG A 42 13.24 -6.00 2.55
N ALA A 43 12.08 -5.48 2.92
CA ALA A 43 11.30 -4.63 2.04
C ALA A 43 12.12 -3.40 1.64
N VAL A 44 12.07 -3.05 0.36
CA VAL A 44 12.74 -1.85 -0.16
C VAL A 44 11.71 -0.72 -0.17
N LEU A 45 11.96 0.29 0.65
CA LEU A 45 11.01 1.38 0.88
C LEU A 45 11.51 2.70 0.28
N ASP A 46 12.04 2.63 -0.95
CA ASP A 46 12.59 3.80 -1.64
C ASP A 46 11.91 4.09 -2.99
N GLY A 47 10.87 3.36 -3.33
CA GLY A 47 10.12 3.56 -4.57
C GLY A 47 10.75 2.91 -5.80
N THR A 48 11.81 2.11 -5.65
CA THR A 48 12.48 1.48 -6.80
C THR A 48 11.86 0.16 -7.22
N LYS A 49 11.10 -0.47 -6.34
CA LYS A 49 10.40 -1.73 -6.65
C LYS A 49 9.24 -1.95 -5.70
N ALA A 50 8.37 -2.91 -6.06
CA ALA A 50 7.22 -3.24 -5.24
C ALA A 50 7.61 -3.63 -3.81
N ILE A 51 6.79 -3.21 -2.85
CA ILE A 51 7.03 -3.45 -1.43
C ILE A 51 6.63 -4.88 -1.07
N ARG A 52 7.45 -5.58 -0.32
CA ARG A 52 7.17 -6.94 0.15
C ARG A 52 6.45 -6.88 1.50
N GLY A 53 5.17 -7.14 1.48
CA GLY A 53 4.32 -7.14 2.67
C GLY A 53 3.21 -6.11 2.59
N GLY A 54 2.47 -5.95 3.68
CA GLY A 54 1.32 -5.07 3.69
C GLY A 54 0.22 -5.52 2.76
N VAL A 55 -0.54 -4.56 2.22
CA VAL A 55 -1.65 -4.84 1.29
C VAL A 55 -1.40 -4.11 -0.02
N PRO A 56 -0.85 -4.79 -1.02
CA PRO A 56 -0.62 -4.19 -2.34
C PRO A 56 -1.89 -4.15 -3.16
N LEU A 57 -1.95 -3.21 -4.12
CA LEU A 57 -3.02 -3.15 -5.10
C LEU A 57 -2.53 -3.78 -6.40
N CYS A 58 -3.09 -4.93 -6.77
CA CYS A 58 -2.72 -5.65 -7.99
C CYS A 58 -3.67 -5.25 -9.11
N LEU A 59 -3.36 -4.16 -9.80
CA LEU A 59 -4.17 -3.57 -10.86
C LEU A 59 -3.27 -3.15 -12.02
N PRO A 60 -3.74 -3.20 -13.29
CA PRO A 60 -5.07 -3.65 -13.71
C PRO A 60 -5.19 -5.18 -13.93
N TRP A 61 -4.15 -5.96 -13.61
CA TRP A 61 -4.24 -7.41 -13.64
C TRP A 61 -3.57 -8.03 -12.45
N PHE A 62 -3.89 -9.29 -12.18
CA PHE A 62 -3.29 -10.10 -11.14
C PHE A 62 -2.50 -11.25 -11.77
N GLY A 63 -1.35 -11.58 -11.19
CA GLY A 63 -0.51 -12.67 -11.71
C GLY A 63 0.32 -12.22 -12.91
N GLY A 64 0.86 -13.18 -13.65
CA GLY A 64 1.64 -12.91 -14.84
C GLY A 64 0.76 -12.36 -15.96
N PRO A 65 1.36 -11.60 -16.91
CA PRO A 65 0.57 -10.99 -17.98
C PRO A 65 -0.10 -12.02 -18.90
N GLU A 66 0.50 -13.17 -19.08
CA GLU A 66 -0.05 -14.23 -19.91
C GLU A 66 -1.28 -14.91 -19.29
N ASP A 67 -1.44 -14.81 -17.97
CA ASP A 67 -2.55 -15.38 -17.24
C ASP A 67 -3.72 -14.41 -17.08
N SER A 68 -3.57 -13.19 -17.56
CA SER A 68 -4.58 -12.15 -17.39
C SER A 68 -5.56 -12.15 -18.56
N PRO A 69 -6.89 -12.02 -18.30
CA PRO A 69 -7.85 -11.83 -19.37
C PRO A 69 -7.59 -10.58 -20.23
N SER A 70 -6.97 -9.56 -19.67
CA SER A 70 -6.65 -8.33 -20.39
C SER A 70 -5.48 -8.48 -21.35
N ARG A 71 -4.67 -9.53 -21.19
CA ARG A 71 -3.49 -9.82 -22.02
C ARG A 71 -2.65 -8.59 -22.32
N PRO A 72 -2.01 -7.99 -21.30
CA PRO A 72 -1.32 -6.72 -21.44
C PRO A 72 -0.10 -6.75 -22.37
N GLY A 73 0.27 -7.92 -22.85
CA GLY A 73 1.34 -8.06 -23.81
C GLY A 73 2.68 -8.48 -23.23
N PRO A 74 3.62 -8.90 -24.08
CA PRO A 74 4.94 -9.32 -23.63
C PRO A 74 5.70 -8.18 -22.97
N GLY A 75 6.44 -8.51 -21.93
CA GLY A 75 7.22 -7.53 -21.17
C GLY A 75 6.46 -6.85 -20.05
N ALA A 76 5.14 -7.01 -19.96
CA ALA A 76 4.38 -6.51 -18.83
C ALA A 76 4.73 -7.31 -17.57
N GLY A 77 4.86 -6.63 -16.45
CA GLY A 77 5.23 -7.26 -15.18
C GLY A 77 4.07 -8.00 -14.53
N ALA A 78 4.38 -8.78 -13.51
CA ALA A 78 3.36 -9.46 -12.72
C ALA A 78 2.57 -8.45 -11.87
N HIS A 79 1.28 -8.73 -11.67
CA HIS A 79 0.38 -7.98 -10.79
C HIS A 79 0.13 -6.53 -11.21
N GLY A 80 0.21 -6.24 -12.52
CA GLY A 80 -0.05 -4.90 -13.02
C GLY A 80 1.00 -3.88 -12.61
N PHE A 81 0.63 -2.60 -12.65
CA PHE A 81 1.57 -1.51 -12.37
C PHE A 81 1.09 -0.56 -11.26
N ALA A 82 -0.11 -0.77 -10.70
CA ALA A 82 -0.63 0.11 -9.65
C ALA A 82 0.29 0.14 -8.42
N ARG A 83 0.82 -1.00 -8.00
CA ARG A 83 1.66 -1.13 -6.81
C ARG A 83 3.06 -0.50 -6.95
N THR A 84 3.47 -0.17 -8.16
CA THR A 84 4.75 0.48 -8.44
C THR A 84 4.59 1.89 -9.01
N SER A 85 3.36 2.40 -9.04
CA SER A 85 3.06 3.77 -9.47
C SER A 85 2.85 4.66 -8.26
N THR A 86 3.18 5.94 -8.40
CA THR A 86 2.90 6.91 -7.34
C THR A 86 1.47 7.41 -7.49
N TRP A 87 0.68 7.27 -6.44
CA TRP A 87 -0.69 7.71 -6.40
C TRP A 87 -0.77 9.10 -5.78
N LYS A 88 -1.75 9.88 -6.22
CA LYS A 88 -1.99 11.21 -5.68
C LYS A 88 -3.10 11.14 -4.64
N LEU A 89 -2.80 11.61 -3.43
CA LEU A 89 -3.84 11.75 -2.41
C LEU A 89 -4.75 12.91 -2.79
N LEU A 90 -6.02 12.63 -2.98
CA LEU A 90 -7.01 13.66 -3.34
C LEU A 90 -7.69 14.25 -2.11
N ALA A 91 -7.92 13.42 -1.09
CA ALA A 91 -8.58 13.85 0.13
C ALA A 91 -8.26 12.88 1.26
N SER A 92 -8.26 13.38 2.48
CA SER A 92 -8.17 12.55 3.67
C SER A 92 -9.05 13.14 4.75
N THR A 93 -9.59 12.28 5.61
CA THR A 93 -10.38 12.68 6.75
C THR A 93 -9.59 12.34 8.01
N GLN A 94 -9.31 13.35 8.83
CA GLN A 94 -8.64 13.12 10.10
C GLN A 94 -9.65 12.55 11.11
N PRO A 95 -9.21 11.66 12.00
CA PRO A 95 -10.08 11.14 13.04
C PRO A 95 -10.46 12.27 14.00
N ALA A 96 -11.75 12.35 14.34
CA ALA A 96 -12.26 13.32 15.29
C ALA A 96 -13.40 12.67 16.06
N ASN A 97 -13.31 12.73 17.39
CA ASN A 97 -14.24 12.01 18.27
C ASN A 97 -14.25 10.55 17.88
N ASP A 98 -15.32 9.86 17.71
CA ASP A 98 -15.33 8.45 17.31
C ASP A 98 -15.45 8.26 15.80
N ALA A 99 -15.23 9.30 15.01
CA ALA A 99 -15.30 9.20 13.57
C ALA A 99 -14.08 8.48 13.00
N PRO A 100 -14.23 7.65 11.96
CA PRO A 100 -13.09 6.98 11.34
C PRO A 100 -12.24 7.95 10.52
N ALA A 101 -10.95 7.62 10.42
CA ALA A 101 -10.07 8.29 9.48
C ALA A 101 -10.24 7.67 8.08
N SER A 102 -9.98 8.46 7.04
CA SER A 102 -9.97 7.99 5.66
C SER A 102 -8.89 8.67 4.84
N PHE A 103 -8.48 8.00 3.79
CA PHE A 103 -7.54 8.55 2.81
C PHE A 103 -8.16 8.57 1.42
#